data_a730601bdff8f96b64e759f5463bd02b
#
_entry.id   a730601bdff8f96b64e759f5463bd02b
#
_cell.length_a   1.000
_cell.length_b   1.000
_cell.length_c   1.000
_cell.angle_alpha   90.00
_cell.angle_beta   90.00
_cell.angle_gamma   90.00
#
_symmetry.space_group_name_H-M   'P 1'
#
loop_
_entity.id
_entity.type
_entity.pdbx_description
1 polymer ?
#
loop_
_entity_poly.entity_id
_entity_poly.type
_entity_poly.pdbx_seq_one_letter_code
_entity_poly.pdbx_strand_id
1 'polypeptide(L)'
;NRRAPGIELSLNHQRRGGAFDSLMEEHWAVFRGDDLFPPANVTAVKGAQSRARLRLSGPDDWTFVSAYPRTEPSSEWFRVDWDDRRFDRPVGWMAAGRLGVRRETIAGRKVAVAGPIGQGVRHLDMLAFLHWNLPALVEVFPHFPGRLLLVAAGDPMWRGGLSGPHSLYLHADRPLLSGN
;
A
#
# COMPACT_ATOMS: atom_id res chain seq x y z
N ASN A 1 4.88 -1.80 32.26
CA ASN A 1 4.44 -1.30 30.95
C ASN A 1 5.02 0.10 30.71
N ARG A 2 6.21 0.17 30.14
CA ARG A 2 6.71 1.45 29.62
C ARG A 2 6.09 1.59 28.21
N ARG A 3 5.21 2.58 28.02
CA ARG A 3 4.84 3.02 26.68
C ARG A 3 6.12 3.53 26.01
N ALA A 4 6.43 3.02 24.83
CA ALA A 4 7.46 3.63 24.00
C ALA A 4 7.07 5.09 23.73
N PRO A 5 8.02 6.03 23.71
CA PRO A 5 7.74 7.41 23.34
C PRO A 5 7.10 7.40 21.95
N GLY A 6 5.98 8.10 21.79
CA GLY A 6 5.36 8.31 20.50
C GLY A 6 6.29 9.16 19.62
N ILE A 7 6.41 8.80 18.36
CA ILE A 7 7.07 9.62 17.34
C ILE A 7 5.95 10.25 16.53
N GLU A 8 5.93 11.57 16.44
CA GLU A 8 5.06 12.29 15.53
C GLU A 8 5.76 12.40 14.17
N LEU A 9 5.10 11.94 13.12
CA LEU A 9 5.62 11.96 11.76
C LEU A 9 4.63 12.68 10.85
N SER A 10 5.15 13.52 9.95
CA SER A 10 4.35 14.08 8.87
C SER A 10 4.19 13.07 7.74
N LEU A 11 2.96 12.80 7.33
CA LEU A 11 2.65 11.98 6.15
C LEU A 11 2.83 12.74 4.83
N ASN A 12 2.86 14.06 4.87
CA ASN A 12 2.86 14.88 3.68
C ASN A 12 4.28 15.00 3.12
N HIS A 13 4.52 14.39 1.97
CA HIS A 13 5.76 14.47 1.24
C HIS A 13 5.53 15.14 -0.11
N GLN A 14 5.84 16.44 -0.17
CA GLN A 14 5.66 17.26 -1.36
C GLN A 14 6.91 17.29 -2.23
N ARG A 15 6.75 17.09 -3.53
CA ARG A 15 7.77 17.28 -4.54
C ARG A 15 8.00 18.77 -4.82
N ARG A 16 9.18 19.11 -5.37
CA ARG A 16 9.51 20.49 -5.79
C ARG A 16 8.49 21.09 -6.77
N GLY A 17 7.80 20.27 -7.55
CA GLY A 17 6.75 20.71 -8.49
C GLY A 17 5.36 20.88 -7.89
N GLY A 18 5.21 20.79 -6.56
CA GLY A 18 3.96 21.01 -5.85
C GLY A 18 3.08 19.76 -5.66
N ALA A 19 3.27 18.71 -6.45
CA ALA A 19 2.57 17.45 -6.29
C ALA A 19 3.09 16.64 -5.09
N PHE A 20 2.27 15.71 -4.57
CA PHE A 20 2.62 14.91 -3.41
C PHE A 20 2.92 13.45 -3.76
N ASP A 21 3.95 12.89 -3.14
CA ASP A 21 4.21 11.45 -3.16
C ASP A 21 3.46 10.72 -2.05
N SER A 22 3.25 11.36 -0.93
CA SER A 22 2.42 10.92 0.19
C SER A 22 1.64 12.11 0.71
N LEU A 23 0.37 11.91 1.00
CA LEU A 23 -0.53 12.99 1.43
C LEU A 23 -1.57 12.46 2.39
N MET A 24 -1.88 13.27 3.39
CA MET A 24 -3.00 13.09 4.30
C MET A 24 -3.90 14.32 4.22
N GLU A 25 -5.13 14.08 3.89
CA GLU A 25 -6.23 15.05 3.85
C GLU A 25 -7.24 14.76 4.97
N GLU A 26 -8.26 15.57 5.10
CA GLU A 26 -9.28 15.43 6.15
C GLU A 26 -9.95 14.04 6.17
N HIS A 27 -10.16 13.45 5.00
CA HIS A 27 -10.96 12.22 4.86
C HIS A 27 -10.18 11.02 4.35
N TRP A 28 -8.93 11.18 4.01
CA TRP A 28 -8.11 10.09 3.48
C TRP A 28 -6.61 10.36 3.62
N ALA A 29 -5.83 9.29 3.53
CA ALA A 29 -4.39 9.35 3.41
C ALA A 29 -3.91 8.28 2.43
N VAL A 30 -2.89 8.63 1.61
CA VAL A 30 -2.15 7.72 0.74
C VAL A 30 -0.67 7.93 1.00
N PHE A 31 0.03 6.87 1.38
CA PHE A 31 1.41 6.98 1.84
C PHE A 31 2.19 5.68 1.66
N ARG A 32 3.50 5.77 1.78
CA ARG A 32 4.39 4.61 1.76
C ARG A 32 4.90 4.30 3.17
N GLY A 33 4.88 3.03 3.54
CA GLY A 33 5.48 2.58 4.79
C GLY A 33 6.97 2.87 4.85
N ASP A 34 7.66 2.84 3.72
CA ASP A 34 9.08 3.17 3.62
C ASP A 34 9.43 4.56 4.14
N ASP A 35 8.53 5.52 3.95
CA ASP A 35 8.70 6.92 4.34
C ASP A 35 8.39 7.14 5.83
N LEU A 36 7.50 6.32 6.41
CA LEU A 36 7.10 6.41 7.81
C LEU A 36 7.93 5.56 8.76
N PHE A 37 8.39 4.41 8.29
CA PHE A 37 9.14 3.46 9.10
C PHE A 37 10.58 3.39 8.60
N PRO A 38 11.48 4.27 9.06
CA PRO A 38 12.87 4.27 8.61
C PRO A 38 13.57 2.95 8.97
N PRO A 39 14.55 2.52 8.16
CA PRO A 39 15.37 1.38 8.51
C PRO A 39 16.16 1.68 9.80
N ALA A 40 16.24 0.69 10.69
CA ALA A 40 17.08 0.75 11.85
C ALA A 40 18.42 0.05 11.58
N ASN A 41 19.51 0.62 12.08
CA ASN A 41 20.76 -0.12 12.21
C ASN A 41 20.63 -1.11 13.37
N VAL A 42 20.79 -2.39 13.07
CA VAL A 42 20.61 -3.44 14.06
C VAL A 42 21.92 -4.15 14.30
N THR A 43 22.41 -4.09 15.54
CA THR A 43 23.45 -5.02 16.03
C THR A 43 22.73 -6.20 16.66
N ALA A 44 22.90 -7.38 16.10
CA ALA A 44 22.19 -8.56 16.55
C ALA A 44 23.11 -9.79 16.60
N VAL A 45 22.82 -10.69 17.51
CA VAL A 45 23.47 -12.00 17.57
C VAL A 45 23.14 -12.83 16.32
N LYS A 46 24.00 -13.80 16.01
CA LYS A 46 23.81 -14.70 14.88
C LYS A 46 22.43 -15.41 14.99
N GLY A 47 21.66 -15.38 13.91
CA GLY A 47 20.34 -16.01 13.86
C GLY A 47 19.19 -15.17 14.40
N ALA A 48 19.42 -14.00 14.99
CA ALA A 48 18.35 -13.12 15.44
C ALA A 48 17.47 -12.66 14.26
N GLN A 49 16.15 -12.63 14.51
CA GLN A 49 15.12 -12.18 13.57
C GLN A 49 14.10 -11.34 14.34
N SER A 50 13.40 -10.46 13.65
CA SER A 50 12.22 -9.79 14.21
C SER A 50 10.99 -10.10 13.39
N ARG A 51 9.84 -10.10 14.05
CA ARG A 51 8.52 -10.13 13.41
C ARG A 51 7.76 -8.89 13.81
N ALA A 52 7.14 -8.23 12.84
CA ALA A 52 6.39 -7.02 13.08
C ALA A 52 4.90 -7.20 12.81
N ARG A 53 4.10 -6.45 13.54
CA ARG A 53 2.67 -6.25 13.27
C ARG A 53 2.41 -4.77 13.14
N LEU A 54 1.60 -4.40 12.17
CA LEU A 54 1.17 -3.04 11.93
C LEU A 54 -0.28 -2.88 12.39
N ARG A 55 -0.56 -1.86 13.17
CA ARG A 55 -1.92 -1.40 13.43
C ARG A 55 -2.05 0.02 12.92
N LEU A 56 -3.10 0.24 12.14
CA LEU A 56 -3.50 1.57 11.71
C LEU A 56 -4.83 1.90 12.39
N SER A 57 -4.93 3.07 12.97
CA SER A 57 -6.13 3.55 13.65
C SER A 57 -6.42 5.00 13.26
N GLY A 58 -7.67 5.37 13.26
CA GLY A 58 -8.16 6.70 12.91
C GLY A 58 -9.64 6.85 13.23
N PRO A 59 -10.35 7.81 12.63
CA PRO A 59 -11.80 7.96 12.78
C PRO A 59 -12.58 6.69 12.48
N ASP A 60 -13.75 6.53 13.07
CA ASP A 60 -14.58 5.31 12.98
C ASP A 60 -15.04 4.98 11.55
N ASP A 61 -15.16 6.00 10.69
CA ASP A 61 -15.55 5.86 9.30
C ASP A 61 -14.37 5.59 8.35
N TRP A 62 -13.17 5.41 8.90
CA TRP A 62 -11.96 5.14 8.14
C TRP A 62 -11.75 3.65 7.91
N THR A 63 -11.43 3.32 6.68
CA THR A 63 -10.94 1.99 6.25
C THR A 63 -9.43 2.05 6.06
N PHE A 64 -8.74 0.97 6.42
CA PHE A 64 -7.29 0.85 6.27
C PHE A 64 -6.95 -0.28 5.32
N VAL A 65 -6.07 -0.03 4.36
CA VAL A 65 -5.59 -1.02 3.40
C VAL A 65 -4.07 -1.03 3.33
N SER A 66 -3.55 -2.23 3.20
CA SER A 66 -2.13 -2.53 3.04
C SER A 66 -1.99 -3.79 2.19
N ALA A 67 -0.83 -3.99 1.58
CA ALA A 67 -0.49 -5.27 0.93
C ALA A 67 -0.32 -6.42 1.95
N TYR A 68 -0.12 -6.10 3.24
CA TYR A 68 -0.02 -7.09 4.29
C TYR A 68 -1.37 -7.73 4.61
N PRO A 69 -1.42 -9.03 4.92
CA PRO A 69 -2.65 -9.68 5.34
C PRO A 69 -3.04 -9.22 6.75
N ARG A 70 -4.32 -9.13 7.01
CA ARG A 70 -4.81 -9.01 8.38
C ARG A 70 -4.46 -10.27 9.16
N THR A 71 -4.20 -10.13 10.44
CA THR A 71 -3.94 -11.29 11.32
C THR A 71 -5.14 -12.24 11.38
N GLU A 72 -6.35 -11.65 11.36
CA GLU A 72 -7.65 -12.30 11.25
C GLU A 72 -8.59 -11.42 10.42
N PRO A 73 -9.65 -11.93 9.82
CA PRO A 73 -10.52 -11.16 8.90
C PRO A 73 -11.07 -9.87 9.49
N SER A 74 -11.43 -9.83 10.77
CA SER A 74 -11.95 -8.66 11.49
C SER A 74 -10.88 -7.87 12.26
N SER A 75 -9.63 -8.29 12.22
CA SER A 75 -8.55 -7.67 12.99
C SER A 75 -8.16 -6.31 12.41
N GLU A 76 -7.85 -5.35 13.29
CA GLU A 76 -7.20 -4.10 12.92
C GLU A 76 -5.69 -4.27 12.68
N TRP A 77 -5.14 -5.44 13.04
CA TRP A 77 -3.73 -5.75 12.91
C TRP A 77 -3.41 -6.39 11.58
N PHE A 78 -2.34 -5.94 10.97
CA PHE A 78 -1.72 -6.52 9.79
C PHE A 78 -0.45 -7.26 10.21
N ARG A 79 -0.24 -8.45 9.66
CA ARG A 79 1.00 -9.20 9.82
C ARG A 79 1.99 -8.74 8.77
N VAL A 80 3.09 -8.13 9.21
CA VAL A 80 4.20 -7.78 8.33
C VAL A 80 4.99 -9.07 8.08
N ASP A 81 4.62 -9.77 7.01
CA ASP A 81 5.24 -11.03 6.59
C ASP A 81 6.08 -10.78 5.33
N TRP A 82 7.35 -10.66 5.53
CA TRP A 82 8.31 -10.42 4.48
C TRP A 82 9.34 -11.54 4.49
N ASP A 83 9.20 -12.52 3.59
CA ASP A 83 9.99 -13.75 3.61
C ASP A 83 11.49 -13.50 3.39
N ASP A 84 11.84 -12.45 2.64
CA ASP A 84 13.21 -12.10 2.31
C ASP A 84 13.91 -11.21 3.36
N ARG A 85 13.22 -10.83 4.44
CA ARG A 85 13.78 -9.93 5.44
C ARG A 85 13.97 -10.60 6.77
N ARG A 86 15.18 -10.43 7.31
CA ARG A 86 15.54 -10.87 8.66
C ARG A 86 14.87 -10.01 9.74
N PHE A 87 14.73 -8.71 9.47
CA PHE A 87 14.07 -7.75 10.36
C PHE A 87 12.92 -7.09 9.60
N ASP A 88 11.70 -7.41 10.03
CA ASP A 88 10.50 -6.90 9.39
C ASP A 88 10.26 -5.44 9.77
N ARG A 89 9.90 -4.64 8.78
CA ARG A 89 9.30 -3.31 8.95
C ARG A 89 8.21 -3.11 7.92
N PRO A 90 7.17 -2.32 8.23
CA PRO A 90 6.16 -2.00 7.24
C PRO A 90 6.77 -1.20 6.07
N VAL A 91 6.54 -1.64 4.85
CA VAL A 91 6.98 -1.01 3.60
C VAL A 91 5.88 -1.06 2.57
N GLY A 92 6.05 -0.37 1.45
CA GLY A 92 5.09 -0.34 0.35
C GLY A 92 3.93 0.60 0.58
N TRP A 93 3.04 0.64 -0.41
CA TRP A 93 1.90 1.56 -0.41
C TRP A 93 0.81 1.13 0.56
N MET A 94 0.22 2.13 1.19
CA MET A 94 -0.90 2.01 2.11
C MET A 94 -1.89 3.13 1.86
N ALA A 95 -3.15 2.89 2.16
CA ALA A 95 -4.16 3.93 2.17
C ALA A 95 -5.07 3.79 3.39
N ALA A 96 -5.56 4.92 3.86
CA ALA A 96 -6.47 5.04 4.99
C ALA A 96 -7.55 6.08 4.68
N GLY A 97 -8.73 5.95 5.28
CA GLY A 97 -9.80 6.92 5.13
C GLY A 97 -11.09 6.36 4.57
N ARG A 98 -11.90 7.22 3.99
CA ARG A 98 -13.10 6.84 3.25
C ARG A 98 -12.71 6.29 1.89
N LEU A 99 -12.48 4.99 1.83
CA LEU A 99 -11.93 4.32 0.66
C LEU A 99 -12.98 3.48 -0.07
N GLY A 100 -12.96 3.55 -1.41
CA GLY A 100 -13.46 2.49 -2.27
C GLY A 100 -12.42 1.38 -2.36
N VAL A 101 -12.81 0.14 -2.10
CA VAL A 101 -11.89 -1.01 -2.16
C VAL A 101 -12.56 -2.15 -2.91
N ARG A 102 -11.84 -2.71 -3.90
CA ARG A 102 -12.22 -3.93 -4.60
C ARG A 102 -11.15 -4.98 -4.40
N ARG A 103 -11.57 -6.23 -4.22
CA ARG A 103 -10.66 -7.37 -4.01
C ARG A 103 -11.06 -8.50 -4.92
N GLU A 104 -10.07 -9.08 -5.60
CA GLU A 104 -10.25 -10.22 -6.49
C GLU A 104 -9.06 -11.19 -6.38
N THR A 105 -9.21 -12.36 -6.96
CA THR A 105 -8.12 -13.31 -7.19
C THR A 105 -7.87 -13.38 -8.69
N ILE A 106 -6.69 -12.94 -9.13
CA ILE A 106 -6.29 -12.92 -10.53
C ILE A 106 -5.02 -13.75 -10.68
N ALA A 107 -5.03 -14.72 -11.59
CA ALA A 107 -3.91 -15.66 -11.79
C ALA A 107 -3.38 -16.29 -10.48
N GLY A 108 -4.28 -16.64 -9.56
CA GLY A 108 -3.96 -17.21 -8.27
C GLY A 108 -3.38 -16.20 -7.25
N ARG A 109 -3.34 -14.91 -7.56
CA ARG A 109 -2.82 -13.84 -6.69
C ARG A 109 -3.97 -13.04 -6.08
N LYS A 110 -3.89 -12.75 -4.78
CA LYS A 110 -4.86 -11.88 -4.10
C LYS A 110 -4.58 -10.43 -4.46
N VAL A 111 -5.51 -9.80 -5.18
CA VAL A 111 -5.38 -8.43 -5.66
C VAL A 111 -6.36 -7.55 -4.91
N ALA A 112 -5.91 -6.38 -4.50
CA ALA A 112 -6.77 -5.32 -4.00
C ALA A 112 -6.50 -4.02 -4.78
N VAL A 113 -7.57 -3.33 -5.15
CA VAL A 113 -7.52 -1.98 -5.70
C VAL A 113 -8.23 -1.06 -4.74
N ALA A 114 -7.57 0.00 -4.31
CA ALA A 114 -8.06 0.93 -3.31
C ALA A 114 -7.79 2.38 -3.69
N GLY A 115 -8.71 3.25 -3.32
CA GLY A 115 -8.50 4.69 -3.43
C GLY A 115 -9.59 5.49 -2.75
N PRO A 116 -9.33 6.78 -2.45
CA PRO A 116 -10.30 7.63 -1.77
C PRO A 116 -11.58 7.81 -2.58
N ILE A 117 -12.71 7.80 -1.90
CA ILE A 117 -14.01 8.16 -2.50
C ILE A 117 -13.95 9.64 -2.88
N GLY A 118 -14.45 9.96 -4.09
CA GLY A 118 -14.42 11.33 -4.63
C GLY A 118 -13.16 11.70 -5.42
N GLN A 119 -12.14 10.86 -5.41
CA GLN A 119 -10.87 11.10 -6.13
C GLN A 119 -10.84 10.54 -7.57
N GLY A 120 -11.98 10.21 -8.14
CA GLY A 120 -12.08 9.75 -9.55
C GLY A 120 -11.46 8.37 -9.81
N VAL A 121 -11.21 7.57 -8.78
CA VAL A 121 -10.56 6.26 -8.92
C VAL A 121 -11.46 5.27 -9.65
N ARG A 122 -11.01 4.81 -10.81
CA ARG A 122 -11.72 3.86 -11.69
C ARG A 122 -11.30 2.42 -11.35
N HIS A 123 -11.86 1.88 -10.26
CA HIS A 123 -11.50 0.56 -9.73
C HIS A 123 -11.69 -0.57 -10.75
N LEU A 124 -12.75 -0.52 -11.57
CA LEU A 124 -13.03 -1.58 -12.56
C LEU A 124 -12.03 -1.55 -13.71
N ASP A 125 -11.61 -0.37 -14.17
CA ASP A 125 -10.60 -0.24 -15.23
C ASP A 125 -9.24 -0.76 -14.72
N MET A 126 -8.92 -0.47 -13.46
CA MET A 126 -7.71 -0.99 -12.83
C MET A 126 -7.73 -2.51 -12.69
N LEU A 127 -8.86 -3.09 -12.32
CA LEU A 127 -9.03 -4.54 -12.30
C LEU A 127 -8.94 -5.15 -13.70
N ALA A 128 -9.58 -4.55 -14.69
CA ALA A 128 -9.49 -5.00 -16.09
C ALA A 128 -8.04 -4.96 -16.59
N PHE A 129 -7.31 -3.91 -16.30
CA PHE A 129 -5.88 -3.81 -16.60
C PHE A 129 -5.06 -4.94 -15.95
N LEU A 130 -5.34 -5.25 -14.68
CA LEU A 130 -4.67 -6.34 -13.97
C LEU A 130 -5.08 -7.72 -14.51
N HIS A 131 -6.33 -7.93 -14.86
CA HIS A 131 -6.79 -9.18 -15.51
C HIS A 131 -6.06 -9.44 -16.82
N TRP A 132 -5.74 -8.39 -17.54
CA TRP A 132 -5.06 -8.52 -18.84
C TRP A 132 -3.56 -8.77 -18.70
N ASN A 133 -2.91 -8.11 -17.74
CA ASN A 133 -1.45 -8.12 -17.65
C ASN A 133 -0.91 -9.13 -16.63
N LEU A 134 -1.62 -9.34 -15.53
CA LEU A 134 -1.10 -10.13 -14.41
C LEU A 134 -0.83 -11.59 -14.73
N PRO A 135 -1.67 -12.30 -15.54
CA PRO A 135 -1.38 -13.68 -15.91
C PRO A 135 -0.01 -13.86 -16.59
N ALA A 136 0.31 -13.01 -17.57
CA ALA A 136 1.59 -13.05 -18.25
C ALA A 136 2.76 -12.71 -17.32
N LEU A 137 2.58 -11.74 -16.41
CA LEU A 137 3.61 -11.39 -15.43
C LEU A 137 3.88 -12.54 -14.45
N VAL A 138 2.83 -13.21 -13.98
CA VAL A 138 2.97 -14.37 -13.07
C VAL A 138 3.66 -15.54 -13.75
N GLU A 139 3.44 -15.73 -15.04
CA GLU A 139 4.10 -16.78 -15.83
C GLU A 139 5.60 -16.50 -16.01
N VAL A 140 5.95 -15.24 -16.32
CA VAL A 140 7.34 -14.84 -16.60
C VAL A 140 8.18 -14.73 -15.33
N PHE A 141 7.57 -14.31 -14.22
CA PHE A 141 8.28 -14.09 -12.95
C PHE A 141 7.93 -15.17 -11.92
N PRO A 142 8.79 -16.22 -11.74
CA PRO A 142 8.50 -17.35 -10.84
C PRO A 142 8.23 -16.94 -9.38
N HIS A 143 8.83 -15.83 -8.95
CA HIS A 143 8.71 -15.30 -7.59
C HIS A 143 7.73 -14.12 -7.50
N PHE A 144 6.74 -14.08 -8.41
CA PHE A 144 5.74 -13.02 -8.35
C PHE A 144 4.97 -13.07 -7.02
N PRO A 145 4.74 -11.91 -6.36
CA PRO A 145 4.09 -11.87 -5.05
C PRO A 145 2.74 -12.57 -5.01
N GLY A 146 2.44 -13.26 -3.92
CA GLY A 146 1.12 -13.88 -3.68
C GLY A 146 -0.01 -12.88 -3.48
N ARG A 147 0.33 -11.61 -3.22
CA ARG A 147 -0.58 -10.48 -3.00
C ARG A 147 -0.09 -9.24 -3.72
N LEU A 148 -1.02 -8.43 -4.22
CA LEU A 148 -0.74 -7.15 -4.85
C LEU A 148 -1.78 -6.12 -4.37
N LEU A 149 -1.33 -4.97 -3.92
CA LEU A 149 -2.17 -3.81 -3.66
C LEU A 149 -1.89 -2.72 -4.69
N LEU A 150 -2.92 -2.29 -5.40
CA LEU A 150 -2.89 -1.10 -6.23
C LEU A 150 -3.63 0.01 -5.48
N VAL A 151 -2.93 1.10 -5.20
CA VAL A 151 -3.50 2.31 -4.60
C VAL A 151 -3.57 3.39 -5.66
N ALA A 152 -4.68 4.12 -5.72
CA ALA A 152 -4.81 5.25 -6.61
C ALA A 152 -5.41 6.45 -5.89
N ALA A 153 -5.02 7.64 -6.33
CA ALA A 153 -5.64 8.90 -5.95
C ALA A 153 -5.45 9.94 -7.06
N GLY A 154 -6.33 10.94 -7.10
CA GLY A 154 -6.24 12.06 -8.02
C GLY A 154 -5.35 13.20 -7.51
N ASP A 155 -5.50 14.38 -8.07
CA ASP A 155 -4.81 15.58 -7.61
C ASP A 155 -5.09 15.84 -6.11
N PRO A 156 -4.12 16.37 -5.37
CA PRO A 156 -2.82 16.86 -5.80
C PRO A 156 -1.67 15.82 -5.74
N MET A 157 -2.00 14.54 -5.75
CA MET A 157 -0.99 13.48 -5.81
C MET A 157 -0.22 13.52 -7.13
N TRP A 158 1.03 13.04 -7.11
CA TRP A 158 1.87 13.02 -8.29
C TRP A 158 1.25 12.21 -9.45
N ARG A 159 1.19 12.82 -10.63
CA ARG A 159 0.56 12.27 -11.84
C ARG A 159 1.43 11.20 -12.52
N GLY A 160 1.78 10.16 -11.81
CA GLY A 160 2.59 9.06 -12.31
C GLY A 160 2.21 7.71 -11.71
N GLY A 161 3.15 6.79 -11.75
CA GLY A 161 3.07 5.48 -11.10
C GLY A 161 4.35 5.21 -10.33
N LEU A 162 4.22 4.70 -9.12
CA LEU A 162 5.33 4.36 -8.25
C LEU A 162 5.17 2.95 -7.70
N SER A 163 6.17 2.11 -7.94
CA SER A 163 6.20 0.78 -7.35
C SER A 163 6.61 0.83 -5.88
N GLY A 164 6.11 -0.11 -5.12
CA GLY A 164 6.53 -0.44 -3.77
C GLY A 164 6.45 -1.95 -3.57
N PRO A 165 7.03 -2.46 -2.49
CA PRO A 165 6.94 -3.88 -2.20
C PRO A 165 5.48 -4.36 -2.16
N HIS A 166 5.16 -5.38 -2.98
CA HIS A 166 3.82 -5.95 -3.15
C HIS A 166 2.71 -4.93 -3.44
N SER A 167 3.08 -3.74 -3.90
CA SER A 167 2.15 -2.64 -4.07
C SER A 167 2.57 -1.68 -5.18
N LEU A 168 1.59 -0.96 -5.72
CA LEU A 168 1.77 0.00 -6.78
C LEU A 168 0.85 1.19 -6.50
N TYR A 169 1.35 2.40 -6.66
CA TYR A 169 0.54 3.60 -6.75
C TYR A 169 0.38 4.00 -8.21
N LEU A 170 -0.83 4.39 -8.60
CA LEU A 170 -1.14 5.01 -9.89
C LEU A 170 -2.02 6.24 -9.69
N HIS A 171 -1.71 7.32 -10.40
CA HIS A 171 -2.61 8.47 -10.41
C HIS A 171 -3.95 8.11 -11.08
N ALA A 172 -5.07 8.60 -10.52
CA ALA A 172 -6.42 8.25 -10.95
C ALA A 172 -6.71 8.60 -12.43
N ASP A 173 -6.08 9.67 -12.94
CA ASP A 173 -6.26 10.14 -14.33
C ASP A 173 -5.40 9.36 -15.35
N ARG A 174 -4.57 8.40 -14.92
CA ARG A 174 -3.78 7.61 -15.88
C ARG A 174 -4.70 6.72 -16.73
N PRO A 175 -4.65 6.85 -18.06
CA PRO A 175 -5.35 5.92 -18.92
C PRO A 175 -4.69 4.54 -18.81
N LEU A 176 -5.44 3.57 -18.29
CA LEU A 176 -4.97 2.19 -18.14
C LEU A 176 -5.33 1.34 -19.36
N LEU A 177 -6.39 1.73 -20.03
CA LEU A 177 -6.88 1.11 -21.25
C LEU A 177 -6.89 2.22 -22.30
N SER A 178 -6.11 2.06 -23.36
CA SER A 178 -6.23 2.95 -24.52
C SER A 178 -7.55 2.64 -25.21
N GLY A 179 -8.51 3.55 -25.11
CA GLY A 179 -9.63 3.56 -26.06
C GLY A 179 -9.08 3.91 -27.45
N ASN A 180 -9.40 3.10 -28.45
CA ASN A 180 -9.24 3.49 -29.84
C ASN A 180 -10.17 4.64 -30.17
#